data_aae8ee961c1d96e873956f96aea5987d
#
_entry.id   aae8ee961c1d96e873956f96aea5987d
#
_cell.length_a   1.000
_cell.length_b   1.000
_cell.length_c   1.000
_cell.angle_alpha   90.00
_cell.angle_beta   90.00
_cell.angle_gamma   90.00
#
_symmetry.space_group_name_H-M   'P 1'
#
loop_
_entity.id
_entity.type
_entity.pdbx_description
1 polymer ?
#
loop_
_entity_poly.entity_id
_entity_poly.type
_entity_poly.pdbx_seq_one_letter_code
_entity_poly.pdbx_strand_id
1 'polypeptide(L)'
;MAGLKFYLMPSFKNMMMTGGLRRVVLSAMSQAFFTLSVGIGAMEIFGSYMSKEESLLQESITIASLDTFVAIVSGMIIFPACFAFGVAPDQGPSLIFVTLPKVFISMPLGRLWGTLFFVFMTFASFSTVMAVFENLIASAMDNFHWSRKKATIIFAIVILVLSTPCTLGYNLLSNITVANKNILEIEDFIVSNILLPLGSLVFLLFCVTKYGWKAENYMAEANLGKGIKVKSWMIPYFRYVLPILIIIVLVQGLF
;
A
#
# COMPACT_ATOMS: atom_id res chain seq x y z
N MET A 1 -10.27 6.93 26.40
CA MET A 1 -10.21 8.32 25.87
C MET A 1 -8.81 8.72 25.39
N ALA A 2 -7.72 8.38 26.12
CA ALA A 2 -6.35 8.77 25.72
C ALA A 2 -5.94 8.27 24.32
N GLY A 3 -6.19 7.01 23.99
CA GLY A 3 -5.84 6.45 22.69
C GLY A 3 -6.59 7.07 21.51
N LEU A 4 -7.89 7.39 21.64
CA LEU A 4 -8.63 8.12 20.61
C LEU A 4 -8.11 9.55 20.43
N LYS A 5 -7.77 10.22 21.55
CA LYS A 5 -7.18 11.55 21.49
C LYS A 5 -5.81 11.51 20.81
N PHE A 6 -5.00 10.52 21.12
CA PHE A 6 -3.70 10.31 20.46
C PHE A 6 -3.86 10.13 18.95
N TYR A 7 -4.83 9.34 18.51
CA TYR A 7 -5.04 9.02 17.11
C TYR A 7 -5.67 10.15 16.30
N LEU A 8 -6.73 10.77 16.83
CA LEU A 8 -7.56 11.72 16.05
C LEU A 8 -7.16 13.19 16.25
N MET A 9 -6.47 13.54 17.34
CA MET A 9 -6.11 14.93 17.59
C MET A 9 -4.70 15.24 17.06
N PRO A 10 -4.56 16.19 16.14
CA PRO A 10 -3.27 16.61 15.63
C PRO A 10 -2.43 17.25 16.75
N SER A 11 -1.17 16.83 16.84
CA SER A 11 -0.19 17.39 17.77
C SER A 11 0.86 18.17 17.00
N PHE A 12 0.71 19.49 16.91
CA PHE A 12 1.69 20.36 16.27
C PHE A 12 3.08 20.28 16.90
N LYS A 13 3.12 20.02 18.23
CA LYS A 13 4.39 19.82 18.93
C LYS A 13 5.12 18.57 18.42
N ASN A 14 4.44 17.44 18.36
CA ASN A 14 5.03 16.20 17.86
C ASN A 14 5.39 16.33 16.38
N MET A 15 4.55 16.97 15.57
CA MET A 15 4.82 17.24 14.16
C MET A 15 6.16 18.00 13.98
N MET A 16 6.42 19.03 14.79
CA MET A 16 7.67 19.76 14.73
C MET A 16 8.89 18.92 15.17
N MET A 17 8.70 18.07 16.18
CA MET A 17 9.76 17.15 16.66
C MET A 17 10.11 16.05 15.65
N THR A 18 9.16 15.65 14.79
CA THR A 18 9.37 14.59 13.77
C THR A 18 9.88 15.12 12.43
N GLY A 19 10.24 16.40 12.33
CA GLY A 19 10.80 16.99 11.11
C GLY A 19 9.88 17.96 10.37
N GLY A 20 8.82 18.41 11.05
CA GLY A 20 7.89 19.45 10.56
C GLY A 20 6.84 18.96 9.57
N LEU A 21 6.01 19.89 9.14
CA LEU A 21 4.86 19.61 8.25
C LEU A 21 5.27 18.92 6.95
N ARG A 22 6.41 19.33 6.37
CA ARG A 22 6.91 18.75 5.12
C ARG A 22 7.11 17.24 5.25
N ARG A 23 7.81 16.78 6.28
CA ARG A 23 8.08 15.35 6.50
C ARG A 23 6.81 14.56 6.76
N VAL A 24 5.90 15.11 7.55
CA VAL A 24 4.61 14.46 7.84
C VAL A 24 3.77 14.30 6.58
N VAL A 25 3.65 15.33 5.75
CA VAL A 25 2.89 15.26 4.49
C VAL A 25 3.50 14.23 3.54
N LEU A 26 4.81 14.22 3.40
CA LEU A 26 5.48 13.29 2.48
C LEU A 26 5.41 11.84 2.97
N SER A 27 5.53 11.59 4.28
CA SER A 27 5.29 10.26 4.84
C SER A 27 3.84 9.79 4.62
N ALA A 28 2.86 10.69 4.76
CA ALA A 28 1.46 10.38 4.47
C ALA A 28 1.25 10.06 2.98
N MET A 29 1.90 10.79 2.07
CA MET A 29 1.86 10.48 0.64
C MET A 29 2.49 9.13 0.33
N SER A 30 3.66 8.82 0.90
CA SER A 30 4.30 7.51 0.74
C SER A 30 3.39 6.37 1.24
N GLN A 31 2.74 6.56 2.39
CA GLN A 31 1.76 5.61 2.90
C GLN A 31 0.55 5.45 1.96
N ALA A 32 0.06 6.52 1.34
CA ALA A 32 -1.02 6.45 0.38
C ALA A 32 -0.64 5.66 -0.88
N PHE A 33 0.59 5.79 -1.38
CA PHE A 33 1.10 4.94 -2.48
C PHE A 33 1.10 3.46 -2.10
N PHE A 34 1.51 3.16 -0.88
CA PHE A 34 1.57 1.79 -0.38
C PHE A 34 0.17 1.17 -0.22
N THR A 35 -0.73 1.82 0.52
CA THR A 35 -2.05 1.26 0.84
C THR A 35 -2.94 1.10 -0.40
N LEU A 36 -2.83 2.01 -1.37
CA LEU A 36 -3.56 1.94 -2.64
C LEU A 36 -2.83 1.11 -3.70
N SER A 37 -1.68 0.51 -3.37
CA SER A 37 -0.86 -0.30 -4.29
C SER A 37 -0.55 0.41 -5.62
N VAL A 38 -0.38 1.75 -5.58
CA VAL A 38 -0.11 2.56 -6.77
C VAL A 38 1.29 2.28 -7.27
N GLY A 39 1.43 1.96 -8.56
CA GLY A 39 2.72 1.70 -9.19
C GLY A 39 3.21 0.24 -9.16
N ILE A 40 2.45 -0.69 -8.55
CA ILE A 40 2.78 -2.12 -8.52
C ILE A 40 2.15 -2.91 -9.68
N GLY A 41 1.23 -2.30 -10.43
CA GLY A 41 0.54 -2.96 -11.55
C GLY A 41 -0.74 -3.73 -11.16
N ALA A 42 -1.06 -3.86 -9.88
CA ALA A 42 -2.24 -4.59 -9.43
C ALA A 42 -3.55 -3.89 -9.86
N MET A 43 -3.59 -2.56 -9.78
CA MET A 43 -4.76 -1.77 -10.22
C MET A 43 -4.95 -1.81 -11.73
N GLU A 44 -3.88 -1.90 -12.50
CA GLU A 44 -3.92 -2.03 -13.96
C GLU A 44 -4.56 -3.35 -14.39
N ILE A 45 -4.21 -4.46 -13.71
CA ILE A 45 -4.83 -5.77 -13.96
C ILE A 45 -6.32 -5.74 -13.61
N PHE A 46 -6.70 -5.20 -12.45
CA PHE A 46 -8.11 -5.08 -12.12
C PHE A 46 -8.86 -4.16 -13.08
N GLY A 47 -8.24 -3.05 -13.49
CA GLY A 47 -8.78 -2.16 -14.52
C GLY A 47 -9.00 -2.87 -15.86
N SER A 48 -8.17 -3.84 -16.22
CA SER A 48 -8.32 -4.61 -17.46
C SER A 48 -9.53 -5.56 -17.43
N TYR A 49 -10.00 -5.93 -16.24
CA TYR A 49 -11.17 -6.79 -16.04
C TYR A 49 -12.48 -6.00 -15.82
N MET A 50 -12.38 -4.67 -15.68
CA MET A 50 -13.56 -3.83 -15.48
C MET A 50 -14.46 -3.79 -16.72
N SER A 51 -15.76 -3.70 -16.47
CA SER A 51 -16.75 -3.45 -17.51
C SER A 51 -16.59 -2.04 -18.07
N LYS A 52 -16.76 -1.86 -19.37
CA LYS A 52 -16.78 -0.54 -20.03
C LYS A 52 -18.00 0.32 -19.66
N GLU A 53 -18.90 -0.20 -18.85
CA GLU A 53 -20.05 0.54 -18.31
C GLU A 53 -19.69 1.37 -17.08
N GLU A 54 -18.52 1.16 -16.49
CA GLU A 54 -18.02 1.83 -15.28
C GLU A 54 -16.95 2.87 -15.62
N SER A 55 -16.91 3.95 -14.84
CA SER A 55 -15.91 5.03 -15.01
C SER A 55 -14.70 4.77 -14.13
N LEU A 56 -13.50 4.77 -14.72
CA LEU A 56 -12.25 4.57 -13.97
C LEU A 56 -12.05 5.59 -12.86
N LEU A 57 -12.43 6.85 -13.08
CA LEU A 57 -12.29 7.89 -12.04
C LEU A 57 -13.26 7.66 -10.88
N GLN A 58 -14.50 7.27 -11.17
CA GLN A 58 -15.49 6.94 -10.14
C GLN A 58 -14.98 5.79 -9.26
N GLU A 59 -14.52 4.71 -9.88
CA GLU A 59 -14.01 3.54 -9.15
C GLU A 59 -12.74 3.86 -8.34
N SER A 60 -11.83 4.68 -8.88
CA SER A 60 -10.66 5.14 -8.14
C SER A 60 -11.02 5.92 -6.88
N ILE A 61 -12.04 6.79 -6.97
CA ILE A 61 -12.55 7.54 -5.80
C ILE A 61 -13.22 6.60 -4.80
N THR A 62 -13.99 5.64 -5.27
CA THR A 62 -14.64 4.63 -4.41
C THR A 62 -13.60 3.81 -3.65
N ILE A 63 -12.59 3.29 -4.34
CA ILE A 63 -11.50 2.51 -3.73
C ILE A 63 -10.76 3.36 -2.68
N ALA A 64 -10.34 4.57 -3.03
CA ALA A 64 -9.62 5.45 -2.09
C ALA A 64 -10.48 5.82 -0.86
N SER A 65 -11.78 6.02 -1.05
CA SER A 65 -12.71 6.32 0.05
C SER A 65 -12.91 5.14 0.99
N LEU A 66 -13.07 3.94 0.46
CA LEU A 66 -13.20 2.70 1.24
C LEU A 66 -11.91 2.36 1.99
N ASP A 67 -10.76 2.47 1.34
CA ASP A 67 -9.46 2.27 1.96
C ASP A 67 -9.24 3.23 3.14
N THR A 68 -9.50 4.51 2.94
CA THR A 68 -9.43 5.55 3.98
C THR A 68 -10.38 5.24 5.14
N PHE A 69 -11.61 4.83 4.85
CA PHE A 69 -12.60 4.47 5.87
C PHE A 69 -12.11 3.30 6.73
N VAL A 70 -11.63 2.23 6.11
CA VAL A 70 -11.09 1.05 6.82
C VAL A 70 -9.88 1.43 7.66
N ALA A 71 -8.95 2.25 7.13
CA ALA A 71 -7.79 2.72 7.86
C ALA A 71 -8.16 3.51 9.13
N ILE A 72 -9.13 4.44 9.01
CA ILE A 72 -9.62 5.23 10.14
C ILE A 72 -10.26 4.33 11.21
N VAL A 73 -11.15 3.42 10.80
CA VAL A 73 -11.84 2.52 11.74
C VAL A 73 -10.84 1.59 12.45
N SER A 74 -9.88 1.03 11.71
CA SER A 74 -8.84 0.17 12.28
C SER A 74 -8.00 0.92 13.33
N GLY A 75 -7.61 2.16 13.04
CA GLY A 75 -6.88 2.98 14.00
C GLY A 75 -7.70 3.32 15.25
N MET A 76 -9.02 3.57 15.10
CA MET A 76 -9.91 3.80 16.25
C MET A 76 -10.06 2.56 17.16
N ILE A 77 -9.77 1.37 16.66
CA ILE A 77 -9.78 0.14 17.46
C ILE A 77 -8.39 -0.10 18.08
N ILE A 78 -7.35 -0.04 17.29
CA ILE A 78 -5.99 -0.44 17.68
C ILE A 78 -5.39 0.52 18.71
N PHE A 79 -5.41 1.83 18.46
CA PHE A 79 -4.76 2.78 19.37
C PHE A 79 -5.38 2.82 20.76
N PRO A 80 -6.72 2.89 20.93
CA PRO A 80 -7.31 2.78 22.26
C PRO A 80 -6.98 1.47 22.99
N ALA A 81 -6.90 0.35 22.26
CA ALA A 81 -6.52 -0.93 22.86
C ALA A 81 -5.07 -0.89 23.39
N CYS A 82 -4.12 -0.38 22.61
CA CYS A 82 -2.73 -0.20 23.08
C CYS A 82 -2.66 0.63 24.38
N PHE A 83 -3.36 1.76 24.42
CA PHE A 83 -3.40 2.62 25.59
C PHE A 83 -4.11 1.99 26.81
N ALA A 84 -5.17 1.21 26.57
CA ALA A 84 -5.92 0.53 27.63
C ALA A 84 -5.08 -0.55 28.33
N PHE A 85 -4.22 -1.22 27.59
CA PHE A 85 -3.36 -2.30 28.10
C PHE A 85 -1.92 -1.86 28.39
N GLY A 86 -1.64 -0.55 28.35
CA GLY A 86 -0.33 0.01 28.71
C GLY A 86 0.80 -0.38 27.74
N VAL A 87 0.45 -0.74 26.50
CA VAL A 87 1.41 -1.08 25.45
C VAL A 87 1.63 0.17 24.59
N ALA A 88 2.89 0.58 24.45
CA ALA A 88 3.23 1.71 23.57
C ALA A 88 2.89 1.35 22.11
N PRO A 89 2.17 2.21 21.37
CA PRO A 89 1.89 1.98 19.96
C PRO A 89 3.19 2.10 19.18
N ASP A 90 3.50 1.08 18.41
CA ASP A 90 4.62 1.06 17.47
C ASP A 90 4.10 1.42 16.06
N GLN A 91 4.98 1.41 15.08
CA GLN A 91 4.65 1.68 13.68
C GLN A 91 5.17 0.58 12.78
N GLY A 92 4.60 0.50 11.58
CA GLY A 92 4.99 -0.49 10.59
C GLY A 92 4.66 -1.93 11.00
N PRO A 93 5.37 -2.93 10.47
CA PRO A 93 5.14 -4.34 10.76
C PRO A 93 5.23 -4.72 12.24
N SER A 94 6.06 -4.02 13.02
CA SER A 94 6.20 -4.23 14.46
C SER A 94 4.90 -4.02 15.23
N LEU A 95 4.01 -3.13 14.77
CA LEU A 95 2.69 -2.95 15.38
C LEU A 95 1.87 -4.24 15.35
N ILE A 96 1.92 -4.96 14.24
CA ILE A 96 1.12 -6.16 14.01
C ILE A 96 1.75 -7.39 14.68
N PHE A 97 3.05 -7.59 14.50
CA PHE A 97 3.71 -8.83 14.89
C PHE A 97 4.31 -8.80 16.30
N VAL A 98 4.51 -7.62 16.87
CA VAL A 98 5.10 -7.47 18.21
C VAL A 98 4.14 -6.81 19.17
N THR A 99 3.56 -5.65 18.82
CA THR A 99 2.75 -4.84 19.71
C THR A 99 1.37 -5.46 19.95
N LEU A 100 0.63 -5.80 18.92
CA LEU A 100 -0.72 -6.38 19.07
C LEU A 100 -0.74 -7.74 19.80
N PRO A 101 0.18 -8.68 19.57
CA PRO A 101 0.26 -9.89 20.39
C PRO A 101 0.41 -9.59 21.89
N LYS A 102 1.21 -8.58 22.28
CA LYS A 102 1.33 -8.16 23.69
C LYS A 102 0.01 -7.62 24.24
N VAL A 103 -0.74 -6.84 23.46
CA VAL A 103 -2.08 -6.37 23.83
C VAL A 103 -3.01 -7.55 24.05
N PHE A 104 -3.06 -8.51 23.12
CA PHE A 104 -3.92 -9.69 23.27
C PHE A 104 -3.58 -10.53 24.50
N ILE A 105 -2.29 -10.74 24.80
CA ILE A 105 -1.88 -11.48 26.00
C ILE A 105 -2.39 -10.79 27.28
N SER A 106 -2.50 -9.47 27.28
CA SER A 106 -2.96 -8.69 28.41
C SER A 106 -4.49 -8.56 28.52
N MET A 107 -5.23 -9.01 27.50
CA MET A 107 -6.71 -8.91 27.45
C MET A 107 -7.40 -10.14 28.04
N PRO A 108 -8.59 -9.98 28.69
CA PRO A 108 -9.49 -11.11 28.95
C PRO A 108 -9.86 -11.81 27.62
N LEU A 109 -9.82 -13.14 27.60
CA LEU A 109 -10.03 -13.94 26.38
C LEU A 109 -9.07 -13.59 25.23
N GLY A 110 -7.87 -13.11 25.53
CA GLY A 110 -6.91 -12.63 24.53
C GLY A 110 -6.53 -13.66 23.48
N ARG A 111 -6.53 -14.96 23.81
CA ARG A 111 -6.34 -16.03 22.83
C ARG A 111 -7.44 -16.04 21.76
N LEU A 112 -8.70 -15.87 22.16
CA LEU A 112 -9.82 -15.83 21.23
C LEU A 112 -9.73 -14.60 20.32
N TRP A 113 -9.58 -13.42 20.91
CA TRP A 113 -9.48 -12.17 20.15
C TRP A 113 -8.26 -12.12 19.24
N GLY A 114 -7.12 -12.58 19.72
CA GLY A 114 -5.91 -12.68 18.92
C GLY A 114 -6.06 -13.64 17.74
N THR A 115 -6.67 -14.83 17.98
CA THR A 115 -6.94 -15.78 16.89
C THR A 115 -7.89 -15.18 15.85
N LEU A 116 -8.99 -14.58 16.26
CA LEU A 116 -9.93 -13.93 15.35
C LEU A 116 -9.26 -12.81 14.54
N PHE A 117 -8.48 -11.96 15.19
CA PHE A 117 -7.74 -10.89 14.54
C PHE A 117 -6.82 -11.42 13.44
N PHE A 118 -5.97 -12.41 13.75
CA PHE A 118 -5.02 -12.95 12.77
C PHE A 118 -5.71 -13.76 11.67
N VAL A 119 -6.84 -14.41 11.95
CA VAL A 119 -7.65 -15.07 10.93
C VAL A 119 -8.22 -14.03 9.95
N PHE A 120 -8.87 -12.97 10.44
CA PHE A 120 -9.39 -11.91 9.59
C PHE A 120 -8.29 -11.19 8.82
N MET A 121 -7.15 -10.95 9.46
CA MET A 121 -5.99 -10.35 8.81
C MET A 121 -5.43 -11.23 7.68
N THR A 122 -5.43 -12.55 7.87
CA THR A 122 -5.04 -13.51 6.82
C THR A 122 -5.97 -13.41 5.62
N PHE A 123 -7.29 -13.32 5.84
CA PHE A 123 -8.24 -13.13 4.74
C PHE A 123 -8.05 -11.78 4.03
N ALA A 124 -7.80 -10.70 4.79
CA ALA A 124 -7.56 -9.38 4.22
C ALA A 124 -6.28 -9.35 3.38
N SER A 125 -5.18 -9.94 3.87
CA SER A 125 -3.92 -10.01 3.13
C SER A 125 -4.01 -10.92 1.91
N PHE A 126 -4.82 -11.97 1.96
CA PHE A 126 -5.01 -12.91 0.86
C PHE A 126 -5.56 -12.22 -0.40
N SER A 127 -6.49 -11.28 -0.27
CA SER A 127 -7.02 -10.53 -1.41
C SER A 127 -5.94 -9.70 -2.11
N THR A 128 -5.06 -9.06 -1.35
CA THR A 128 -3.92 -8.29 -1.90
C THR A 128 -2.89 -9.20 -2.57
N VAL A 129 -2.57 -10.33 -1.94
CA VAL A 129 -1.66 -11.33 -2.54
C VAL A 129 -2.21 -11.82 -3.86
N MET A 130 -3.52 -12.13 -3.94
CA MET A 130 -4.16 -12.56 -5.19
C MET A 130 -4.02 -11.49 -6.30
N ALA A 131 -4.19 -10.22 -5.97
CA ALA A 131 -4.06 -9.12 -6.92
C ALA A 131 -2.66 -9.02 -7.52
N VAL A 132 -1.64 -9.03 -6.67
CA VAL A 132 -0.23 -9.00 -7.12
C VAL A 132 0.13 -10.26 -7.89
N PHE A 133 -0.35 -11.41 -7.43
CA PHE A 133 -0.12 -12.70 -8.10
C PHE A 133 -0.72 -12.73 -9.51
N GLU A 134 -1.95 -12.23 -9.65
CA GLU A 134 -2.61 -12.14 -10.95
C GLU A 134 -1.84 -11.23 -11.93
N ASN A 135 -1.31 -10.10 -11.44
CA ASN A 135 -0.45 -9.23 -12.25
C ASN A 135 0.80 -9.96 -12.76
N LEU A 136 1.49 -10.71 -11.89
CA LEU A 136 2.67 -11.48 -12.27
C LEU A 136 2.34 -12.58 -13.28
N ILE A 137 1.22 -13.29 -13.06
CA ILE A 137 0.76 -14.35 -13.96
C ILE A 137 0.40 -13.78 -15.33
N ALA A 138 -0.41 -12.71 -15.38
CA ALA A 138 -0.80 -12.06 -16.62
C ALA A 138 0.42 -11.55 -17.39
N SER A 139 1.33 -10.86 -16.71
CA SER A 139 2.58 -10.37 -17.32
C SER A 139 3.43 -11.51 -17.90
N ALA A 140 3.51 -12.65 -17.22
CA ALA A 140 4.27 -13.80 -17.73
C ALA A 140 3.57 -14.48 -18.90
N MET A 141 2.24 -14.54 -18.91
CA MET A 141 1.48 -15.05 -20.05
C MET A 141 1.68 -14.17 -21.28
N ASP A 142 1.65 -12.86 -21.13
CA ASP A 142 1.78 -11.92 -22.23
C ASP A 142 3.22 -11.81 -22.76
N ASN A 143 4.21 -11.72 -21.90
CA ASN A 143 5.61 -11.51 -22.30
C ASN A 143 6.35 -12.80 -22.66
N PHE A 144 6.10 -13.89 -21.93
CA PHE A 144 6.82 -15.17 -22.11
C PHE A 144 5.96 -16.25 -22.77
N HIS A 145 4.70 -15.94 -23.10
CA HIS A 145 3.74 -16.90 -23.67
C HIS A 145 3.61 -18.18 -22.82
N TRP A 146 3.73 -18.05 -21.50
CA TRP A 146 3.57 -19.19 -20.59
C TRP A 146 2.10 -19.54 -20.44
N SER A 147 1.81 -20.83 -20.25
CA SER A 147 0.48 -21.23 -19.82
C SER A 147 0.22 -20.73 -18.39
N ARG A 148 -1.03 -20.38 -18.08
CA ARG A 148 -1.44 -19.92 -16.75
C ARG A 148 -0.97 -20.88 -15.63
N LYS A 149 -1.14 -22.20 -15.83
CA LYS A 149 -0.69 -23.22 -14.89
C LYS A 149 0.82 -23.16 -14.62
N LYS A 150 1.64 -23.01 -15.66
CA LYS A 150 3.09 -22.89 -15.54
C LYS A 150 3.48 -21.63 -14.78
N ALA A 151 2.91 -20.48 -15.15
CA ALA A 151 3.16 -19.20 -14.48
C ALA A 151 2.79 -19.26 -12.99
N THR A 152 1.60 -19.78 -12.66
CA THR A 152 1.13 -19.93 -11.28
C THR A 152 2.09 -20.78 -10.45
N ILE A 153 2.51 -21.95 -10.93
CA ILE A 153 3.42 -22.83 -10.17
C ILE A 153 4.77 -22.15 -9.94
N ILE A 154 5.35 -21.56 -10.98
CA ILE A 154 6.66 -20.91 -10.88
C ILE A 154 6.61 -19.76 -9.89
N PHE A 155 5.64 -18.86 -10.01
CA PHE A 155 5.54 -17.73 -9.08
C PHE A 155 5.17 -18.15 -7.67
N ALA A 156 4.38 -19.21 -7.46
CA ALA A 156 4.14 -19.77 -6.14
C ALA A 156 5.44 -20.19 -5.46
N ILE A 157 6.29 -20.92 -6.18
CA ILE A 157 7.59 -21.35 -5.65
C ILE A 157 8.50 -20.14 -5.39
N VAL A 158 8.59 -19.22 -6.33
CA VAL A 158 9.43 -18.01 -6.19
C VAL A 158 9.01 -17.20 -4.97
N ILE A 159 7.70 -16.94 -4.81
CA ILE A 159 7.20 -16.17 -3.66
C ILE A 159 7.44 -16.89 -2.35
N LEU A 160 7.22 -18.22 -2.27
CA LEU A 160 7.54 -19.00 -1.07
C LEU A 160 9.01 -18.89 -0.69
N VAL A 161 9.90 -19.01 -1.66
CA VAL A 161 11.35 -18.90 -1.42
C VAL A 161 11.73 -17.48 -0.98
N LEU A 162 11.23 -16.44 -1.67
CA LEU A 162 11.57 -15.06 -1.37
C LEU A 162 10.92 -14.54 -0.07
N SER A 163 9.73 -15.01 0.30
CA SER A 163 9.08 -14.61 1.56
C SER A 163 9.62 -15.30 2.80
N THR A 164 10.34 -16.42 2.64
CA THR A 164 10.92 -17.17 3.77
C THR A 164 11.88 -16.32 4.61
N PRO A 165 12.86 -15.58 4.04
CA PRO A 165 13.75 -14.72 4.82
C PRO A 165 13.01 -13.62 5.59
N CYS A 166 11.95 -13.06 5.03
CA CYS A 166 11.11 -12.03 5.71
C CYS A 166 10.48 -12.62 6.98
N THR A 167 9.90 -13.82 6.88
CA THR A 167 9.26 -14.49 8.01
C THR A 167 10.30 -14.88 9.08
N LEU A 168 11.46 -15.39 8.66
CA LEU A 168 12.55 -15.77 9.55
C LEU A 168 13.28 -14.56 10.15
N GLY A 169 13.18 -13.39 9.57
CA GLY A 169 13.79 -12.14 10.04
C GLY A 169 13.35 -11.71 11.44
N TYR A 170 12.18 -12.16 11.91
CA TYR A 170 11.72 -11.93 13.28
C TYR A 170 12.11 -13.05 14.25
N ASN A 171 12.76 -14.11 13.79
CA ASN A 171 13.10 -15.28 14.60
C ASN A 171 14.55 -15.73 14.34
N LEU A 172 14.75 -16.72 13.49
CA LEU A 172 16.06 -17.34 13.25
C LEU A 172 17.08 -16.36 12.62
N LEU A 173 16.62 -15.46 11.80
CA LEU A 173 17.45 -14.45 11.10
C LEU A 173 17.40 -13.07 11.76
N SER A 174 16.90 -12.96 12.98
CA SER A 174 16.77 -11.68 13.71
C SER A 174 18.11 -10.96 13.94
N ASN A 175 19.21 -11.69 13.91
CA ASN A 175 20.58 -11.13 14.02
C ASN A 175 21.09 -10.52 12.70
N ILE A 176 20.40 -10.78 11.57
CA ILE A 176 20.76 -10.21 10.27
C ILE A 176 20.04 -8.88 10.12
N THR A 177 20.77 -7.81 10.40
CA THR A 177 20.25 -6.44 10.26
C THR A 177 21.16 -5.62 9.36
N VAL A 178 20.56 -4.78 8.50
CA VAL A 178 21.27 -3.80 7.69
C VAL A 178 20.73 -2.42 8.06
N ALA A 179 21.59 -1.50 8.44
CA ALA A 179 21.22 -0.16 8.92
C ALA A 179 20.20 -0.20 10.09
N ASN A 180 20.35 -1.16 11.03
CA ASN A 180 19.45 -1.41 12.16
C ASN A 180 18.00 -1.80 11.75
N LYS A 181 17.80 -2.27 10.53
CA LYS A 181 16.51 -2.78 10.03
C LYS A 181 16.58 -4.28 9.83
N ASN A 182 15.51 -5.00 10.13
CA ASN A 182 15.38 -6.41 9.80
C ASN A 182 15.08 -6.60 8.29
N ILE A 183 15.08 -7.83 7.81
CA ILE A 183 14.90 -8.16 6.39
C ILE A 183 13.58 -7.60 5.85
N LEU A 184 12.46 -7.80 6.56
CA LEU A 184 11.16 -7.30 6.13
C LEU A 184 11.11 -5.77 6.08
N GLU A 185 11.73 -5.09 7.05
CA GLU A 185 11.79 -3.61 7.07
C GLU A 185 12.65 -3.04 5.94
N ILE A 186 13.66 -3.78 5.48
CA ILE A 186 14.48 -3.41 4.32
C ILE A 186 13.66 -3.56 3.03
N GLU A 187 12.97 -4.69 2.88
CA GLU A 187 12.13 -4.95 1.71
C GLU A 187 10.99 -3.95 1.64
N ASP A 188 10.32 -3.68 2.77
CA ASP A 188 9.27 -2.65 2.86
C ASP A 188 9.83 -1.27 2.48
N PHE A 189 11.02 -0.91 2.95
CA PHE A 189 11.66 0.35 2.59
C PHE A 189 11.91 0.46 1.08
N ILE A 190 12.44 -0.59 0.45
CA ILE A 190 12.70 -0.61 -1.01
C ILE A 190 11.38 -0.50 -1.79
N VAL A 191 10.37 -1.27 -1.40
CA VAL A 191 9.07 -1.24 -2.07
C VAL A 191 8.40 0.12 -1.90
N SER A 192 8.23 0.58 -0.66
CA SER A 192 7.42 1.77 -0.35
C SER A 192 8.08 3.07 -0.78
N ASN A 193 9.41 3.17 -0.68
CA ASN A 193 10.10 4.44 -0.95
C ASN A 193 10.73 4.53 -2.34
N ILE A 194 10.93 3.39 -3.03
CA ILE A 194 11.58 3.38 -4.35
C ILE A 194 10.66 2.83 -5.41
N LEU A 195 10.23 1.57 -5.28
CA LEU A 195 9.56 0.87 -6.37
C LEU A 195 8.15 1.43 -6.64
N LEU A 196 7.36 1.70 -5.62
CA LEU A 196 6.01 2.23 -5.78
C LEU A 196 6.01 3.65 -6.38
N PRO A 197 6.78 4.63 -5.87
CA PRO A 197 6.85 5.94 -6.50
C PRO A 197 7.40 5.89 -7.92
N LEU A 198 8.44 5.08 -8.16
CA LEU A 198 9.04 4.94 -9.49
C LEU A 198 8.05 4.31 -10.49
N GLY A 199 7.39 3.21 -10.11
CA GLY A 199 6.36 2.57 -10.92
C GLY A 199 5.20 3.52 -11.22
N SER A 200 4.71 4.25 -10.21
CA SER A 200 3.66 5.26 -10.38
C SER A 200 4.05 6.34 -11.38
N LEU A 201 5.30 6.80 -11.32
CA LEU A 201 5.81 7.80 -12.27
C LEU A 201 5.84 7.25 -13.68
N VAL A 202 6.30 6.00 -13.87
CA VAL A 202 6.36 5.35 -15.18
C VAL A 202 4.94 5.20 -15.77
N PHE A 203 3.99 4.67 -15.01
CA PHE A 203 2.60 4.54 -15.46
C PHE A 203 1.96 5.89 -15.80
N LEU A 204 2.15 6.89 -14.93
CA LEU A 204 1.63 8.23 -15.17
C LEU A 204 2.19 8.84 -16.46
N LEU A 205 3.51 8.80 -16.63
CA LEU A 205 4.16 9.33 -17.82
C LEU A 205 3.74 8.57 -19.08
N PHE A 206 3.56 7.25 -19.00
CA PHE A 206 3.01 6.47 -20.09
C PHE A 206 1.61 6.92 -20.48
N CYS A 207 0.71 7.16 -19.52
CA CYS A 207 -0.66 7.57 -19.79
C CYS A 207 -0.76 8.98 -20.42
N VAL A 208 0.10 9.95 -20.00
CA VAL A 208 -0.11 11.36 -20.34
C VAL A 208 0.85 11.93 -21.37
N THR A 209 1.95 11.21 -21.72
CA THR A 209 2.94 11.73 -22.65
C THR A 209 2.68 11.26 -24.09
N LYS A 210 3.26 12.00 -25.06
CA LYS A 210 3.18 11.66 -26.47
C LYS A 210 3.94 10.39 -26.87
N TYR A 211 4.86 9.94 -26.03
CA TYR A 211 5.67 8.74 -26.27
C TYR A 211 4.98 7.45 -25.79
N GLY A 212 3.96 7.57 -24.94
CA GLY A 212 3.14 6.48 -24.46
C GLY A 212 1.75 6.48 -25.07
N TRP A 213 0.72 6.24 -24.23
CA TRP A 213 -0.68 6.10 -24.67
C TRP A 213 -1.32 7.41 -25.12
N LYS A 214 -0.81 8.56 -24.68
CA LYS A 214 -1.30 9.92 -24.90
C LYS A 214 -2.51 10.26 -24.02
N ALA A 215 -2.55 11.50 -23.55
CA ALA A 215 -3.62 12.00 -22.68
C ALA A 215 -5.02 11.92 -23.31
N GLU A 216 -5.12 12.04 -24.63
CA GLU A 216 -6.40 11.97 -25.38
C GLU A 216 -6.99 10.57 -25.30
N ASN A 217 -6.18 9.53 -25.54
CA ASN A 217 -6.60 8.13 -25.45
C ASN A 217 -6.92 7.74 -24.00
N TYR A 218 -6.09 8.20 -23.05
CA TYR A 218 -6.37 8.02 -21.62
C TYR A 218 -7.72 8.63 -21.23
N MET A 219 -8.01 9.87 -21.64
CA MET A 219 -9.30 10.50 -21.38
C MET A 219 -10.47 9.78 -22.03
N ALA A 220 -10.28 9.30 -23.25
CA ALA A 220 -11.32 8.55 -23.97
C ALA A 220 -11.70 7.28 -23.21
N GLU A 221 -10.69 6.50 -22.75
CA GLU A 221 -10.91 5.26 -22.00
C GLU A 221 -11.44 5.54 -20.58
N ALA A 222 -10.81 6.47 -19.84
CA ALA A 222 -11.21 6.80 -18.47
C ALA A 222 -12.63 7.38 -18.38
N ASN A 223 -13.13 7.92 -19.48
CA ASN A 223 -14.47 8.49 -19.58
C ASN A 223 -15.51 7.55 -20.20
N LEU A 224 -15.18 6.28 -20.44
CA LEU A 224 -16.18 5.29 -20.75
C LEU A 224 -17.14 5.07 -19.55
N GLY A 225 -18.28 4.46 -19.82
CA GLY A 225 -19.24 4.10 -18.81
C GLY A 225 -19.96 5.29 -18.13
N LYS A 226 -20.62 5.00 -17.02
CA LYS A 226 -21.39 5.96 -16.21
C LYS A 226 -20.59 6.33 -14.97
N GLY A 227 -20.67 7.61 -14.56
CA GLY A 227 -20.01 8.08 -13.32
C GLY A 227 -19.24 9.38 -13.52
N ILE A 228 -18.36 9.70 -12.57
CA ILE A 228 -17.55 10.92 -12.59
C ILE A 228 -16.52 10.83 -13.72
N LYS A 229 -16.41 11.89 -14.50
CA LYS A 229 -15.55 11.95 -15.68
C LYS A 229 -14.28 12.76 -15.42
N VAL A 230 -13.18 12.32 -16.03
CA VAL A 230 -11.95 13.11 -16.11
C VAL A 230 -12.18 14.34 -16.97
N LYS A 231 -11.95 15.53 -16.39
CA LYS A 231 -12.12 16.81 -17.09
C LYS A 231 -10.82 17.26 -17.74
N SER A 232 -10.91 18.01 -18.83
CA SER A 232 -9.73 18.47 -19.58
C SER A 232 -8.73 19.27 -18.76
N TRP A 233 -9.20 20.03 -17.75
CA TRP A 233 -8.31 20.79 -16.85
C TRP A 233 -7.43 19.91 -15.96
N MET A 234 -7.81 18.63 -15.76
CA MET A 234 -7.01 17.68 -14.97
C MET A 234 -5.77 17.18 -15.72
N ILE A 235 -5.76 17.26 -17.05
CA ILE A 235 -4.63 16.78 -17.86
C ILE A 235 -3.34 17.56 -17.61
N PRO A 236 -3.32 18.90 -17.58
CA PRO A 236 -2.11 19.63 -17.19
C PRO A 236 -1.62 19.29 -15.78
N TYR A 237 -2.53 19.04 -14.84
CA TYR A 237 -2.17 18.57 -13.49
C TYR A 237 -1.48 17.20 -13.54
N PHE A 238 -2.04 16.21 -14.26
CA PHE A 238 -1.44 14.90 -14.42
C PHE A 238 -0.11 14.92 -15.18
N ARG A 239 0.05 15.85 -16.12
CA ARG A 239 1.24 15.93 -16.96
C ARG A 239 2.42 16.63 -16.28
N TYR A 240 2.17 17.64 -15.46
CA TYR A 240 3.22 18.50 -14.90
C TYR A 240 3.29 18.47 -13.37
N VAL A 241 2.17 18.62 -12.69
CA VAL A 241 2.17 18.76 -11.23
C VAL A 241 2.39 17.40 -10.55
N LEU A 242 1.65 16.40 -10.96
CA LEU A 242 1.68 15.08 -10.33
C LEU A 242 3.05 14.38 -10.47
N PRO A 243 3.75 14.41 -11.64
CA PRO A 243 5.10 13.85 -11.74
C PRO A 243 6.10 14.54 -10.79
N ILE A 244 6.01 15.87 -10.64
CA ILE A 244 6.88 16.60 -9.71
C ILE A 244 6.62 16.16 -8.27
N LEU A 245 5.36 16.02 -7.87
CA LEU A 245 5.01 15.53 -6.54
C LEU A 245 5.53 14.11 -6.30
N ILE A 246 5.40 13.21 -7.26
CA ILE A 246 5.91 11.84 -7.16
C ILE A 246 7.44 11.83 -7.03
N ILE A 247 8.14 12.65 -7.81
CA ILE A 247 9.61 12.78 -7.72
C ILE A 247 10.01 13.31 -6.35
N ILE A 248 9.28 14.28 -5.79
CA ILE A 248 9.57 14.80 -4.45
C ILE A 248 9.39 13.68 -3.40
N VAL A 249 8.35 12.88 -3.49
CA VAL A 249 8.12 11.73 -2.60
C VAL A 249 9.25 10.71 -2.73
N LEU A 250 9.64 10.36 -3.96
CA LEU A 250 10.73 9.44 -4.25
C LEU A 250 12.08 9.93 -3.64
N VAL A 251 12.44 11.18 -3.91
CA VAL A 251 13.70 11.74 -3.41
C VAL A 251 13.71 11.77 -1.88
N GLN A 252 12.61 12.16 -1.26
CA GLN A 252 12.53 12.20 0.20
C GLN A 252 12.44 10.82 0.86
N GLY A 253 11.90 9.82 0.17
CA GLY A 253 11.93 8.44 0.63
C GLY A 253 13.34 7.85 0.71
N LEU A 254 14.31 8.45 -0.01
CA LEU A 254 15.70 8.01 -0.04
C LEU A 254 16.57 8.69 1.04
N PHE A 255 16.15 9.85 1.56
CA PHE A 255 16.87 10.69 2.54
C PHE A 255 16.01 10.96 3.78
#